data_0ad422da88c33f82ab83a0423bfa9f53
#
_entry.id   0ad422da88c33f82ab83a0423bfa9f53
#
_cell.length_a   1.000
_cell.length_b   1.000
_cell.length_c   1.000
_cell.angle_alpha   90.00
_cell.angle_beta   90.00
_cell.angle_gamma   90.00
#
_symmetry.space_group_name_H-M   'P 1'
#
loop_
_entity.id
_entity.type
_entity.pdbx_description
1 polymer ?
#
loop_
_entity_poly.entity_id
_entity_poly.type
_entity_poly.pdbx_seq_one_letter_code
_entity_poly.pdbx_strand_id
1 'polypeptide(L)'
;DLIIVEMAVVVLKMKLRTPYTFVELVNLTGEDPEKLQELLDKMSYIGLLEYDYGYHYDHNGRTAPQSERRYVLPMFVPGSAELFNMEEDENGENKRLKEHPAIASFFERMTFVPLAGITQMVPLGGAGVGMHVIPVEKAISMENQSIDIEHLSYWLKKYEGKIGVGRCSCRASRAVLEEGCGDDDYGWCIGVGDFADY
;
A
#
# COMPACT_ATOMS: atom_id res chain seq x y z
N ASP A 1 3.56 17.00 -14.36
CA ASP A 1 4.36 16.08 -13.54
C ASP A 1 3.53 15.60 -12.35
N LEU A 2 3.50 14.30 -12.12
CA LEU A 2 2.77 13.71 -11.00
C LEU A 2 3.43 14.11 -9.67
N ILE A 3 4.75 14.03 -9.61
CA ILE A 3 5.57 14.43 -8.46
C ILE A 3 6.29 15.73 -8.82
N ILE A 4 6.13 16.74 -7.99
CA ILE A 4 6.79 18.04 -8.12
C ILE A 4 7.98 18.17 -7.16
N VAL A 5 8.85 19.14 -7.39
CA VAL A 5 10.08 19.32 -6.62
C VAL A 5 9.81 19.50 -5.12
N GLU A 6 8.77 20.24 -4.77
CA GLU A 6 8.37 20.47 -3.38
C GLU A 6 8.03 19.18 -2.64
N MET A 7 7.33 18.24 -3.30
CA MET A 7 7.05 16.90 -2.73
C MET A 7 8.35 16.13 -2.50
N ALA A 8 9.28 16.16 -3.44
CA ALA A 8 10.57 15.50 -3.28
C ALA A 8 11.36 16.08 -2.09
N VAL A 9 11.30 17.37 -1.86
CA VAL A 9 11.95 18.02 -0.70
C VAL A 9 11.38 17.49 0.62
N VAL A 10 10.06 17.32 0.73
CA VAL A 10 9.41 16.75 1.92
C VAL A 10 9.87 15.30 2.12
N VAL A 11 9.78 14.47 1.08
CA VAL A 11 10.18 13.05 1.13
C VAL A 11 11.63 12.87 1.57
N LEU A 12 12.56 13.69 1.05
CA LEU A 12 13.98 13.60 1.40
C LEU A 12 14.29 13.93 2.87
N LYS A 13 13.38 14.60 3.57
CA LYS A 13 13.51 14.91 5.00
C LYS A 13 12.89 13.80 5.88
N MET A 14 11.98 13.01 5.34
CA MET A 14 11.31 11.93 6.07
C MET A 14 12.17 10.67 6.11
N LYS A 15 12.02 9.90 7.19
CA LYS A 15 12.57 8.55 7.29
C LYS A 15 11.53 7.53 6.83
N LEU A 16 12.01 6.53 6.11
CA LEU A 16 11.18 5.42 5.63
C LEU A 16 10.47 4.72 6.79
N ARG A 17 9.19 4.43 6.64
CA ARG A 17 8.33 3.72 7.62
C ARG A 17 8.30 4.36 9.01
N THR A 18 8.56 5.65 9.09
CA THR A 18 8.47 6.41 10.33
C THR A 18 7.24 7.32 10.27
N PRO A 19 6.27 7.16 11.18
CA PRO A 19 5.11 8.03 11.21
C PRO A 19 5.47 9.41 11.80
N TYR A 20 4.96 10.45 11.17
CA TYR A 20 5.10 11.84 11.58
C TYR A 20 3.74 12.51 11.71
N THR A 21 3.51 13.24 12.79
CA THR A 21 2.39 14.16 12.91
C THR A 21 2.58 15.36 12.00
N PHE A 22 1.50 16.10 11.74
CA PHE A 22 1.58 17.35 10.97
C PHE A 22 2.57 18.35 11.60
N VAL A 23 2.51 18.52 12.91
CA VAL A 23 3.38 19.45 13.64
C VAL A 23 4.85 19.05 13.53
N GLU A 24 5.16 17.76 13.61
CA GLU A 24 6.53 17.26 13.41
C GLU A 24 7.03 17.53 11.99
N LEU A 25 6.17 17.39 10.98
CA LEU A 25 6.52 17.69 9.59
C LEU A 25 6.72 19.19 9.35
N VAL A 26 5.92 20.06 9.95
CA VAL A 26 6.15 21.52 9.91
C VAL A 26 7.53 21.85 10.46
N ASN A 27 7.88 21.31 11.63
CA ASN A 27 9.18 21.54 12.24
C ASN A 27 10.33 20.94 11.44
N LEU A 28 10.13 19.77 10.86
CA LEU A 28 11.15 19.06 10.07
C LEU A 28 11.43 19.76 8.74
N THR A 29 10.38 20.26 8.08
CA THR A 29 10.47 20.85 6.74
C THR A 29 10.78 22.33 6.80
N GLY A 30 10.28 23.04 7.80
CA GLY A 30 10.30 24.51 7.88
C GLY A 30 9.39 25.19 6.85
N GLU A 31 8.50 24.42 6.21
CA GLU A 31 7.53 24.96 5.25
C GLU A 31 6.40 25.71 5.95
N ASP A 32 5.75 26.58 5.22
CA ASP A 32 4.52 27.22 5.66
C ASP A 32 3.45 26.15 5.93
N PRO A 33 2.74 26.20 7.09
CA PRO A 33 1.78 25.16 7.47
C PRO A 33 0.65 24.94 6.47
N GLU A 34 0.08 26.01 5.90
CA GLU A 34 -1.04 25.87 4.94
C GLU A 34 -0.55 25.20 3.65
N LYS A 35 0.59 25.67 3.14
CA LYS A 35 1.21 25.08 1.95
C LYS A 35 1.62 23.62 2.19
N LEU A 36 2.16 23.30 3.36
CA LEU A 36 2.53 21.92 3.71
C LEU A 36 1.31 21.01 3.78
N GLN A 37 0.19 21.47 4.36
CA GLN A 37 -1.04 20.68 4.43
C GLN A 37 -1.56 20.32 3.03
N GLU A 38 -1.63 21.30 2.12
CA GLU A 38 -2.02 21.06 0.72
C GLU A 38 -1.09 20.04 0.03
N LEU A 39 0.21 20.15 0.32
CA LEU A 39 1.20 19.22 -0.24
C LEU A 39 1.01 17.80 0.29
N LEU A 40 0.82 17.64 1.60
CA LEU A 40 0.62 16.35 2.25
C LEU A 40 -0.67 15.67 1.79
N ASP A 41 -1.76 16.43 1.64
CA ASP A 41 -3.03 15.90 1.13
C ASP A 41 -2.87 15.42 -0.32
N LYS A 42 -2.19 16.18 -1.15
CA LYS A 42 -1.89 15.78 -2.52
C LYS A 42 -0.95 14.56 -2.59
N MET A 43 0.09 14.52 -1.75
CA MET A 43 1.02 13.40 -1.68
C MET A 43 0.32 12.12 -1.21
N SER A 44 -0.59 12.22 -0.25
CA SER A 44 -1.41 11.09 0.18
C SER A 44 -2.38 10.65 -0.91
N TYR A 45 -3.06 11.58 -1.57
CA TYR A 45 -3.99 11.26 -2.66
C TYR A 45 -3.33 10.51 -3.82
N ILE A 46 -2.11 10.88 -4.19
CA ILE A 46 -1.38 10.19 -5.27
C ILE A 46 -0.65 8.91 -4.83
N GLY A 47 -0.70 8.55 -3.55
CA GLY A 47 -0.03 7.36 -3.02
C GLY A 47 1.46 7.52 -2.71
N LEU A 48 1.98 8.74 -2.67
CA LEU A 48 3.37 9.00 -2.29
C LEU A 48 3.58 8.90 -0.79
N LEU A 49 2.55 9.19 0.00
CA LEU A 49 2.52 8.99 1.45
C LEU A 49 1.32 8.13 1.83
N GLU A 50 1.52 7.27 2.79
CA GLU A 50 0.45 6.66 3.57
C GLU A 50 0.09 7.56 4.75
N TYR A 51 -1.07 7.33 5.37
CA TYR A 51 -1.39 7.91 6.65
C TYR A 51 -2.06 6.88 7.57
N ASP A 52 -1.91 7.07 8.86
CA ASP A 52 -2.54 6.25 9.90
C ASP A 52 -3.01 7.12 11.09
N TYR A 53 -3.73 6.52 11.99
CA TYR A 53 -4.22 7.15 13.23
C TYR A 53 -3.70 6.44 14.49
N GLY A 54 -2.66 5.63 14.37
CA GLY A 54 -2.02 4.94 15.50
C GLY A 54 -2.94 3.95 16.20
N TYR A 55 -3.69 3.14 15.45
CA TYR A 55 -4.53 2.11 16.04
C TYR A 55 -3.71 1.00 16.67
N HIS A 56 -4.19 0.49 17.79
CA HIS A 56 -3.76 -0.79 18.31
C HIS A 56 -4.74 -1.89 17.93
N TYR A 57 -4.21 -3.05 17.63
CA TYR A 57 -4.97 -4.25 17.32
C TYR A 57 -4.69 -5.29 18.40
N ASP A 58 -5.71 -5.63 19.16
CA ASP A 58 -5.68 -6.75 20.11
C ASP A 58 -6.38 -7.99 19.52
N HIS A 59 -6.55 -9.00 20.33
CA HIS A 59 -7.24 -10.24 19.92
C HIS A 59 -8.73 -10.05 19.60
N ASN A 60 -9.31 -8.92 19.98
CA ASN A 60 -10.72 -8.57 19.77
C ASN A 60 -10.91 -7.59 18.61
N GLY A 61 -9.85 -7.21 17.93
CA GLY A 61 -9.88 -6.32 16.79
C GLY A 61 -9.36 -4.91 17.06
N ARG A 62 -9.86 -3.94 16.30
CA ARG A 62 -9.39 -2.55 16.31
C ARG A 62 -9.84 -1.81 17.57
N THR A 63 -8.91 -1.17 18.25
CA THR A 63 -9.21 -0.19 19.30
C THR A 63 -9.47 1.21 18.71
N ALA A 64 -9.85 2.17 19.56
CA ALA A 64 -9.99 3.57 19.15
C ALA A 64 -8.65 4.14 18.62
N PRO A 65 -8.70 5.16 17.73
CA PRO A 65 -7.49 5.83 17.29
C PRO A 65 -6.76 6.43 18.49
N GLN A 66 -5.45 6.25 18.53
CA GLN A 66 -4.62 6.70 19.65
C GLN A 66 -3.89 8.00 19.35
N SER A 67 -3.91 8.43 18.10
CA SER A 67 -3.26 9.65 17.67
C SER A 67 -4.11 10.41 16.66
N GLU A 68 -3.73 11.66 16.43
CA GLU A 68 -4.11 12.39 15.24
C GLU A 68 -3.52 11.72 13.99
N ARG A 69 -3.96 12.16 12.81
CA ARG A 69 -3.40 11.67 11.54
C ARG A 69 -1.88 11.82 11.53
N ARG A 70 -1.18 10.74 11.19
CA ARG A 70 0.25 10.70 10.99
C ARG A 70 0.55 10.30 9.57
N TYR A 71 1.54 10.93 8.97
CA TYR A 71 1.97 10.67 7.61
C TYR A 71 3.20 9.78 7.63
N VAL A 72 3.23 8.79 6.75
CA VAL A 72 4.29 7.78 6.68
C VAL A 72 4.83 7.72 5.25
N LEU A 73 6.14 7.81 5.09
CA LEU A 73 6.77 7.49 3.83
C LEU A 73 6.82 5.96 3.68
N PRO A 74 6.00 5.37 2.78
CA PRO A 74 5.97 3.92 2.61
C PRO A 74 7.25 3.41 1.95
N MET A 75 7.44 2.10 1.97
CA MET A 75 8.37 1.47 1.03
C MET A 75 7.88 1.68 -0.39
N PHE A 76 8.79 1.58 -1.35
CA PHE A 76 8.38 1.71 -2.74
C PHE A 76 7.51 0.51 -3.17
N VAL A 77 7.88 -0.69 -2.80
CA VAL A 77 7.15 -1.95 -3.02
C VAL A 77 7.34 -2.86 -1.79
N PRO A 78 6.28 -3.38 -1.15
CA PRO A 78 4.89 -2.93 -1.26
C PRO A 78 4.68 -1.54 -0.66
N GLY A 79 3.93 -0.70 -1.35
CA GLY A 79 3.62 0.67 -0.91
C GLY A 79 3.32 1.61 -2.06
N SER A 80 4.13 2.68 -2.25
CA SER A 80 3.83 3.73 -3.22
C SER A 80 3.58 3.22 -4.64
N ALA A 81 4.27 2.17 -5.08
CA ALA A 81 4.10 1.64 -6.43
C ALA A 81 2.71 1.04 -6.65
N GLU A 82 2.21 0.30 -5.67
CA GLU A 82 0.86 -0.23 -5.69
C GLU A 82 -0.16 0.89 -5.64
N LEU A 83 0.02 1.84 -4.74
CA LEU A 83 -0.91 2.96 -4.54
C LEU A 83 -1.03 3.82 -5.79
N PHE A 84 0.06 4.09 -6.50
CA PHE A 84 0.02 4.79 -7.79
C PHE A 84 -0.83 4.09 -8.85
N ASN A 85 -0.87 2.76 -8.82
CA ASN A 85 -1.60 1.95 -9.78
C ASN A 85 -3.04 1.62 -9.35
N MET A 86 -3.41 1.88 -8.10
CA MET A 86 -4.73 1.51 -7.55
C MET A 86 -5.76 2.62 -7.65
N GLU A 87 -5.38 3.85 -7.99
CA GLU A 87 -6.31 4.96 -8.09
C GLU A 87 -7.39 4.72 -9.14
N GLU A 88 -8.62 4.97 -8.76
CA GLU A 88 -9.78 4.91 -9.64
C GLU A 88 -10.62 6.18 -9.48
N ASP A 89 -11.22 6.61 -10.59
CA ASP A 89 -12.22 7.66 -10.55
C ASP A 89 -13.62 7.10 -10.18
N GLU A 90 -14.62 7.95 -10.14
CA GLU A 90 -16.02 7.60 -9.85
C GLU A 90 -16.63 6.55 -10.81
N ASN A 91 -16.00 6.33 -11.97
CA ASN A 91 -16.41 5.34 -12.96
C ASN A 91 -15.61 4.03 -12.87
N GLY A 92 -14.72 3.90 -11.88
CA GLY A 92 -13.82 2.76 -11.74
C GLY A 92 -12.69 2.75 -12.78
N GLU A 93 -12.34 3.91 -13.35
CA GLU A 93 -11.26 4.03 -14.32
C GLU A 93 -10.02 4.65 -13.70
N ASN A 94 -8.87 4.04 -13.93
CA ASN A 94 -7.58 4.63 -13.59
C ASN A 94 -7.09 5.56 -14.69
N LYS A 95 -7.53 6.80 -14.65
CA LYS A 95 -7.12 7.84 -15.63
C LYS A 95 -5.63 8.08 -15.59
N ARG A 96 -5.04 8.16 -14.40
CA ARG A 96 -3.61 8.42 -14.24
C ARG A 96 -2.77 7.39 -14.97
N LEU A 97 -3.09 6.12 -14.80
CA LEU A 97 -2.34 5.04 -15.43
C LEU A 97 -2.53 5.02 -16.95
N LYS A 98 -3.75 5.34 -17.43
CA LYS A 98 -4.03 5.49 -18.87
C LYS A 98 -3.30 6.68 -19.50
N GLU A 99 -3.25 7.81 -18.81
CA GLU A 99 -2.56 9.02 -19.27
C GLU A 99 -1.02 8.90 -19.18
N HIS A 100 -0.54 8.10 -18.24
CA HIS A 100 0.89 7.93 -17.95
C HIS A 100 1.30 6.44 -17.94
N PRO A 101 1.23 5.72 -19.06
CA PRO A 101 1.53 4.28 -19.11
C PRO A 101 2.98 3.95 -18.73
N ALA A 102 3.86 4.93 -18.68
CA ALA A 102 5.21 4.78 -18.14
C ALA A 102 5.22 4.37 -16.67
N ILE A 103 4.19 4.72 -15.89
CA ILE A 103 4.03 4.28 -14.50
C ILE A 103 3.84 2.77 -14.46
N ALA A 104 2.97 2.21 -15.30
CA ALA A 104 2.76 0.77 -15.43
C ALA A 104 4.05 0.04 -15.81
N SER A 105 4.76 0.52 -16.82
CA SER A 105 6.05 -0.05 -17.23
C SER A 105 7.09 -0.01 -16.12
N PHE A 106 7.13 1.07 -15.36
CA PHE A 106 8.06 1.21 -14.25
C PHE A 106 7.75 0.23 -13.12
N PHE A 107 6.46 0.10 -12.77
CA PHE A 107 6.00 -0.86 -11.77
C PHE A 107 6.36 -2.30 -12.16
N GLU A 108 6.06 -2.70 -13.39
CA GLU A 108 6.39 -4.04 -13.88
C GLU A 108 7.91 -4.31 -13.84
N ARG A 109 8.72 -3.36 -14.27
CA ARG A 109 10.19 -3.49 -14.22
C ARG A 109 10.70 -3.62 -12.78
N MET A 110 10.18 -2.82 -11.86
CA MET A 110 10.58 -2.89 -10.45
C MET A 110 10.13 -4.19 -9.79
N THR A 111 8.97 -4.72 -10.18
CA THR A 111 8.47 -6.00 -9.67
C THR A 111 9.31 -7.17 -10.16
N PHE A 112 9.64 -7.23 -11.44
CA PHE A 112 10.34 -8.39 -12.01
C PHE A 112 11.83 -8.44 -11.69
N VAL A 113 12.51 -7.34 -11.62
CA VAL A 113 13.97 -7.33 -11.46
C VAL A 113 14.41 -7.22 -10.00
N PRO A 114 14.00 -6.21 -9.22
CA PRO A 114 14.48 -6.09 -7.85
C PRO A 114 13.75 -7.00 -6.86
N LEU A 115 12.43 -7.16 -6.98
CA LEU A 115 11.65 -7.98 -6.04
C LEU A 115 11.99 -9.46 -6.13
N ALA A 116 12.23 -10.00 -7.31
CA ALA A 116 12.68 -11.37 -7.46
C ALA A 116 13.99 -11.62 -6.71
N GLY A 117 14.89 -10.63 -6.69
CA GLY A 117 16.13 -10.70 -5.92
C GLY A 117 15.92 -10.56 -4.41
N ILE A 118 15.06 -9.65 -4.00
CA ILE A 118 14.77 -9.36 -2.56
C ILE A 118 14.01 -10.52 -1.92
N THR A 119 13.02 -11.09 -2.59
CA THR A 119 12.23 -12.22 -2.05
C THR A 119 13.08 -13.47 -1.81
N GLN A 120 14.17 -13.64 -2.53
CA GLN A 120 15.13 -14.72 -2.29
C GLN A 120 16.07 -14.45 -1.10
N MET A 121 16.16 -13.20 -0.64
CA MET A 121 17.06 -12.78 0.42
C MET A 121 16.42 -12.72 1.80
N VAL A 122 15.14 -13.06 1.94
CA VAL A 122 14.44 -13.05 3.24
C VAL A 122 14.97 -14.20 4.09
N PRO A 123 15.63 -13.92 5.22
CA PRO A 123 16.14 -14.97 6.09
C PRO A 123 15.00 -15.79 6.68
N LEU A 124 15.15 -17.08 6.77
CA LEU A 124 14.24 -17.98 7.45
C LEU A 124 14.02 -17.50 8.91
N GLY A 125 12.76 -17.19 9.23
CA GLY A 125 12.38 -16.67 10.56
C GLY A 125 12.54 -15.16 10.74
N GLY A 126 12.93 -14.42 9.73
CA GLY A 126 12.96 -12.95 9.75
C GLY A 126 11.58 -12.35 9.51
N ALA A 127 11.26 -11.23 10.20
CA ALA A 127 10.12 -10.39 9.88
C ALA A 127 10.41 -9.60 8.58
N GLY A 128 10.55 -10.32 7.48
CA GLY A 128 10.84 -9.74 6.18
C GLY A 128 9.58 -9.62 5.32
N VAL A 129 9.72 -8.95 4.19
CA VAL A 129 8.69 -8.90 3.14
C VAL A 129 8.61 -10.29 2.50
N GLY A 130 7.91 -11.22 3.15
CA GLY A 130 7.63 -12.54 2.61
C GLY A 130 6.27 -12.54 1.94
N MET A 131 6.24 -12.86 0.66
CA MET A 131 4.99 -13.19 -0.01
C MET A 131 4.83 -14.70 0.02
N HIS A 132 3.70 -15.17 0.56
CA HIS A 132 3.34 -16.58 0.54
C HIS A 132 1.85 -16.73 0.20
N VAL A 133 1.50 -17.89 -0.31
CA VAL A 133 0.10 -18.21 -0.62
C VAL A 133 -0.61 -18.56 0.67
N ILE A 134 -1.67 -17.82 0.98
CA ILE A 134 -2.58 -18.13 2.08
C ILE A 134 -3.76 -18.94 1.51
N PRO A 135 -4.04 -20.14 2.02
CA PRO A 135 -5.17 -20.92 1.55
C PRO A 135 -6.50 -20.23 1.88
N VAL A 136 -7.37 -20.19 0.88
CA VAL A 136 -8.74 -19.71 1.05
C VAL A 136 -9.63 -20.90 1.37
N GLU A 137 -9.68 -21.24 2.66
CA GLU A 137 -10.56 -22.29 3.21
C GLU A 137 -10.52 -23.60 2.40
N LYS A 138 -11.57 -23.84 1.60
CA LYS A 138 -11.75 -25.07 0.81
C LYS A 138 -11.01 -25.09 -0.54
N ALA A 139 -10.32 -24.02 -0.90
CA ALA A 139 -9.65 -23.95 -2.21
C ALA A 139 -8.40 -24.86 -2.28
N ILE A 140 -7.81 -25.16 -1.14
CA ILE A 140 -6.66 -26.08 -1.03
C ILE A 140 -7.02 -27.16 0.00
N SER A 141 -7.15 -28.40 -0.46
CA SER A 141 -7.27 -29.51 0.46
C SER A 141 -5.88 -29.84 1.02
N MET A 142 -5.69 -29.65 2.31
CA MET A 142 -4.45 -30.02 2.99
C MET A 142 -4.69 -31.29 3.82
N GLU A 143 -3.84 -32.28 3.64
CA GLU A 143 -3.87 -33.49 4.45
C GLU A 143 -3.45 -33.24 5.90
N ASN A 144 -2.76 -32.15 6.15
CA ASN A 144 -2.34 -31.69 7.48
C ASN A 144 -3.17 -30.48 7.90
N GLN A 145 -3.50 -30.42 9.20
CA GLN A 145 -4.15 -29.24 9.78
C GLN A 145 -3.21 -28.04 9.67
N SER A 146 -3.61 -27.04 8.87
CA SER A 146 -2.93 -25.74 8.84
C SER A 146 -3.20 -25.01 10.16
N ILE A 147 -2.22 -24.23 10.58
CA ILE A 147 -2.40 -23.34 11.73
C ILE A 147 -3.31 -22.16 11.35
N ASP A 148 -4.09 -21.66 12.31
CA ASP A 148 -5.09 -20.59 12.06
C ASP A 148 -4.52 -19.39 11.32
N ILE A 149 -3.28 -19.01 11.61
CA ILE A 149 -2.60 -17.87 10.97
C ILE A 149 -2.39 -18.06 9.45
N GLU A 150 -2.52 -19.26 8.94
CA GLU A 150 -2.44 -19.56 7.51
C GLU A 150 -3.80 -19.44 6.80
N HIS A 151 -4.87 -19.20 7.53
CA HIS A 151 -6.19 -19.01 6.95
C HIS A 151 -6.53 -17.54 6.74
N LEU A 152 -7.07 -17.21 5.57
CA LEU A 152 -7.52 -15.86 5.27
C LEU A 152 -8.58 -15.37 6.27
N SER A 153 -9.50 -16.26 6.68
CA SER A 153 -10.54 -15.97 7.67
C SER A 153 -9.99 -15.50 9.01
N TYR A 154 -8.84 -16.03 9.44
CA TYR A 154 -8.16 -15.57 10.64
C TYR A 154 -7.79 -14.08 10.54
N TRP A 155 -7.20 -13.67 9.43
CA TRP A 155 -6.79 -12.29 9.23
C TRP A 155 -7.96 -11.33 9.06
N LEU A 156 -8.99 -11.74 8.32
CA LEU A 156 -10.21 -10.92 8.17
C LEU A 156 -10.90 -10.72 9.52
N LYS A 157 -10.97 -11.76 10.36
CA LYS A 157 -11.54 -11.64 11.70
C LYS A 157 -10.68 -10.79 12.62
N LYS A 158 -9.37 -10.98 12.59
CA LYS A 158 -8.43 -10.20 13.41
C LYS A 158 -8.50 -8.70 13.13
N TYR A 159 -8.71 -8.33 11.88
CA TYR A 159 -8.78 -6.93 11.45
C TYR A 159 -10.21 -6.52 11.06
N GLU A 160 -11.23 -7.15 11.66
CA GLU A 160 -12.62 -6.77 11.44
C GLU A 160 -12.83 -5.27 11.68
N GLY A 161 -13.52 -4.58 10.75
CA GLY A 161 -13.71 -3.13 10.78
C GLY A 161 -12.48 -2.32 10.30
N LYS A 162 -11.41 -2.99 9.85
CA LYS A 162 -10.22 -2.37 9.29
C LYS A 162 -9.72 -3.16 8.08
N ILE A 163 -10.57 -3.23 7.08
CA ILE A 163 -10.34 -3.94 5.83
C ILE A 163 -10.66 -2.97 4.69
N GLY A 164 -9.66 -2.72 3.85
CA GLY A 164 -9.80 -1.97 2.61
C GLY A 164 -9.75 -2.92 1.41
N VAL A 165 -10.51 -2.61 0.39
CA VAL A 165 -10.50 -3.36 -0.87
C VAL A 165 -10.27 -2.38 -2.01
N GLY A 166 -9.27 -2.63 -2.81
CA GLY A 166 -8.93 -1.80 -3.96
C GLY A 166 -8.64 -2.66 -5.18
N ARG A 167 -8.57 -2.01 -6.35
CA ARG A 167 -8.20 -2.71 -7.58
C ARG A 167 -6.77 -3.27 -7.47
N CYS A 168 -6.54 -4.42 -8.04
CA CYS A 168 -5.21 -5.02 -8.06
C CYS A 168 -4.25 -4.19 -8.94
N SER A 169 -3.22 -3.58 -8.32
CA SER A 169 -2.21 -2.78 -9.00
C SER A 169 -1.45 -3.55 -10.07
N CYS A 170 -1.15 -4.83 -9.81
CA CYS A 170 -0.45 -5.69 -10.78
C CYS A 170 -1.30 -5.95 -12.03
N ARG A 171 -2.61 -6.15 -11.87
CA ARG A 171 -3.50 -6.34 -13.01
C ARG A 171 -3.74 -5.03 -13.76
N ALA A 172 -3.90 -3.92 -13.05
CA ALA A 172 -4.09 -2.61 -13.65
C ALA A 172 -2.89 -2.23 -14.53
N SER A 173 -1.67 -2.42 -14.06
CA SER A 173 -0.46 -2.12 -14.83
C SER A 173 -0.34 -3.01 -16.08
N ARG A 174 -0.62 -4.31 -15.96
CA ARG A 174 -0.58 -5.23 -17.09
C ARG A 174 -1.66 -4.97 -18.13
N ALA A 175 -2.86 -4.58 -17.68
CA ALA A 175 -3.94 -4.22 -18.60
C ALA A 175 -3.55 -3.02 -19.47
N VAL A 176 -2.96 -1.98 -18.88
CA VAL A 176 -2.49 -0.79 -19.61
C VAL A 176 -1.36 -1.12 -20.59
N LEU A 177 -0.53 -2.11 -20.29
CA LEU A 177 0.54 -2.58 -21.18
C LEU A 177 0.07 -3.61 -22.21
N GLU A 178 -1.22 -3.96 -22.23
CA GLU A 178 -1.79 -5.01 -23.10
C GLU A 178 -1.16 -6.40 -22.88
N GLU A 179 -0.59 -6.62 -21.68
CA GLU A 179 0.06 -7.87 -21.27
C GLU A 179 -0.80 -8.69 -20.28
N GLY A 180 -2.01 -8.21 -19.99
CA GLY A 180 -2.96 -8.86 -19.08
C GLY A 180 -3.58 -10.12 -19.63
N CYS A 181 -4.29 -10.85 -18.77
CA CYS A 181 -5.05 -12.04 -19.18
C CYS A 181 -6.41 -11.70 -19.85
N GLY A 182 -6.74 -10.42 -19.96
CA GLY A 182 -8.02 -9.96 -20.51
C GLY A 182 -9.21 -10.06 -19.55
N ASP A 183 -8.97 -10.44 -18.30
CA ASP A 183 -9.98 -10.60 -17.25
C ASP A 183 -9.71 -9.61 -16.11
N ASP A 184 -9.79 -8.33 -16.43
CA ASP A 184 -9.35 -7.26 -15.54
C ASP A 184 -10.39 -6.91 -14.46
N ASP A 185 -11.65 -7.33 -14.64
CA ASP A 185 -12.76 -6.97 -13.77
C ASP A 185 -12.73 -7.69 -12.40
N TYR A 186 -11.93 -8.73 -12.25
CA TYR A 186 -11.91 -9.58 -11.05
C TYR A 186 -10.63 -9.49 -10.21
N GLY A 187 -9.78 -8.53 -10.48
CA GLY A 187 -8.51 -8.35 -9.75
C GLY A 187 -8.64 -7.38 -8.59
N TRP A 188 -8.73 -7.89 -7.36
CA TRP A 188 -8.81 -7.07 -6.16
C TRP A 188 -7.63 -7.34 -5.23
N CYS A 189 -7.15 -6.29 -4.56
CA CYS A 189 -6.24 -6.37 -3.42
C CYS A 189 -7.01 -6.10 -2.14
N ILE A 190 -6.63 -6.74 -1.07
CA ILE A 190 -7.21 -6.55 0.26
C ILE A 190 -6.10 -6.03 1.18
N GLY A 191 -6.28 -4.82 1.67
CA GLY A 191 -5.46 -4.24 2.72
C GLY A 191 -6.09 -4.50 4.09
N VAL A 192 -5.31 -4.86 5.08
CA VAL A 192 -5.77 -5.07 6.45
C VAL A 192 -4.94 -4.24 7.43
N GLY A 193 -5.56 -3.82 8.54
CA GLY A 193 -4.87 -3.01 9.53
C GLY A 193 -4.70 -1.56 9.08
N ASP A 194 -3.56 -0.94 9.41
CA ASP A 194 -3.32 0.47 9.11
C ASP A 194 -3.27 0.76 7.60
N PHE A 195 -2.94 -0.23 6.79
CA PHE A 195 -2.98 -0.13 5.34
C PHE A 195 -4.40 0.06 4.77
N ALA A 196 -5.43 -0.23 5.54
CA ALA A 196 -6.83 0.00 5.18
C ALA A 196 -7.33 1.42 5.51
N ASP A 197 -6.52 2.28 6.13
CA ASP A 197 -6.85 3.69 6.36
C ASP A 197 -6.62 4.55 5.13
N TYR A 198 -5.82 4.05 4.27
CA TYR A 198 -5.40 4.74 3.05
C TYR A 198 -6.46 4.65 1.96
#